data_d000e71bcb841f915ccdbb6d815aeaf1
#
_entry.id   d000e71bcb841f915ccdbb6d815aeaf1
#
_cell.length_a   1.000
_cell.length_b   1.000
_cell.length_c   1.000
_cell.angle_alpha   90.00
_cell.angle_beta   90.00
_cell.angle_gamma   90.00
#
_symmetry.space_group_name_H-M   'P 1'
#
loop_
_entity.id
_entity.type
_entity.pdbx_description
1 polymer ?
#
loop_
_entity_poly.entity_id
_entity_poly.type
_entity_poly.pdbx_seq_one_letter_code
_entity_poly.pdbx_strand_id
1 'polypeptide(L)'
;KLSDSGLAPGADPFANPNGGTVSSAYYKKHLIGTINLPDLAIELPLFDTTNDDLLEQGATVLDGTSFPVGGASTHAVISAHRGLPERELFTNLPELKNGDIFLLNVLGETLAYEVFDSQVVTPDQTSVLKIEPGQDLVTLMTCTPYMINSHRLLVTGKRVPYTPAAEKKQVKGDRFRKLKQIAILAGTALLILAAIYQLYHVIARYRLRKVRFDFTVCLEGVAEHTPIALYDKKGKKALRRNGKAYQELTDQTGQVTFTDLPGDCYRLKLGKSWLVQFGLKKKKRPSKIWKINKKKVMLKEERILEVK
;
A
#
# COMPACT_ATOMS: atom_id res chain seq x y z
N LYS A 1 38.69 -24.27 -13.72
CA LYS A 1 38.43 -24.71 -15.10
C LYS A 1 37.20 -25.59 -15.09
N LEU A 2 36.10 -25.08 -15.62
CA LEU A 2 34.93 -25.89 -15.88
C LEU A 2 35.27 -26.97 -16.89
N SER A 3 34.94 -28.22 -16.59
CA SER A 3 34.96 -29.28 -17.57
C SER A 3 33.93 -29.07 -18.64
N ASP A 4 34.13 -29.54 -19.87
CA ASP A 4 33.22 -29.50 -21.03
C ASP A 4 31.83 -30.13 -20.75
N SER A 5 31.59 -30.64 -19.57
CA SER A 5 30.40 -31.43 -19.19
C SER A 5 29.21 -30.65 -18.58
N GLY A 6 29.32 -29.33 -18.41
CA GLY A 6 28.28 -28.59 -17.71
C GLY A 6 28.31 -28.79 -16.18
N LEU A 7 27.25 -28.39 -15.50
CA LEU A 7 27.09 -28.57 -14.04
C LEU A 7 27.08 -30.04 -13.65
N ALA A 8 27.71 -30.37 -12.52
CA ALA A 8 27.59 -31.71 -11.93
C ALA A 8 26.13 -32.06 -11.64
N PRO A 9 25.72 -33.34 -11.86
CA PRO A 9 24.39 -33.79 -11.47
C PRO A 9 24.13 -33.51 -9.97
N GLY A 10 23.05 -32.87 -9.64
CA GLY A 10 22.67 -32.54 -8.27
C GLY A 10 22.93 -31.12 -7.80
N ALA A 11 23.44 -30.24 -8.68
CA ALA A 11 23.72 -28.84 -8.36
C ALA A 11 22.48 -27.90 -8.51
N ASP A 12 21.29 -28.36 -8.18
CA ASP A 12 20.11 -27.48 -8.16
C ASP A 12 20.16 -26.59 -6.93
N PRO A 13 20.30 -25.26 -7.08
CA PRO A 13 20.44 -24.32 -5.97
C PRO A 13 19.18 -24.18 -5.10
N PHE A 14 18.06 -24.74 -5.52
CA PHE A 14 16.79 -24.64 -4.83
C PHE A 14 16.34 -25.96 -4.18
N ALA A 15 17.23 -26.97 -4.13
CA ALA A 15 16.87 -28.33 -3.67
C ALA A 15 16.82 -28.49 -2.14
N ASN A 16 17.51 -27.65 -1.36
CA ASN A 16 17.63 -27.76 0.10
C ASN A 16 17.52 -26.38 0.79
N PRO A 17 16.35 -25.94 1.22
CA PRO A 17 16.20 -24.70 1.99
C PRO A 17 16.58 -24.93 3.47
N ASN A 18 17.84 -24.72 3.83
CA ASN A 18 18.33 -24.68 5.20
C ASN A 18 18.94 -23.31 5.53
N GLY A 19 18.10 -22.25 5.50
CA GLY A 19 18.53 -20.91 5.85
C GLY A 19 18.85 -20.76 7.34
N GLY A 20 20.05 -20.28 7.64
CA GLY A 20 20.48 -19.85 8.98
C GLY A 20 20.63 -18.34 9.04
N THR A 21 20.61 -17.75 10.24
CA THR A 21 20.87 -16.31 10.43
C THR A 21 22.38 -16.04 10.29
N VAL A 22 22.82 -15.59 9.11
CA VAL A 22 24.20 -15.19 8.85
C VAL A 22 24.46 -13.70 9.17
N SER A 23 25.70 -13.38 9.51
CA SER A 23 26.08 -12.02 9.89
C SER A 23 26.12 -11.07 8.69
N SER A 24 25.91 -9.77 8.93
CA SER A 24 26.08 -8.72 7.90
C SER A 24 27.48 -8.72 7.27
N ALA A 25 28.52 -9.17 7.98
CA ALA A 25 29.86 -9.31 7.47
C ALA A 25 29.96 -10.40 6.39
N TYR A 26 29.18 -11.49 6.54
CA TYR A 26 29.14 -12.57 5.56
C TYR A 26 28.58 -12.08 4.22
N TYR A 27 27.46 -11.37 4.23
CA TYR A 27 26.89 -10.79 3.02
C TYR A 27 27.85 -9.84 2.30
N LYS A 28 28.54 -8.98 3.06
CA LYS A 28 29.54 -8.04 2.49
C LYS A 28 30.72 -8.77 1.87
N LYS A 29 31.15 -9.88 2.44
CA LYS A 29 32.25 -10.69 1.93
C LYS A 29 31.93 -11.31 0.57
N HIS A 30 30.68 -11.75 0.39
CA HIS A 30 30.22 -12.45 -0.82
C HIS A 30 29.59 -11.53 -1.88
N LEU A 31 29.38 -10.26 -1.56
CA LEU A 31 28.83 -9.27 -2.49
C LEU A 31 29.86 -8.87 -3.55
N ILE A 32 29.61 -9.21 -4.81
CA ILE A 32 30.48 -8.89 -5.95
C ILE A 32 29.95 -7.75 -6.82
N GLY A 33 28.69 -7.35 -6.65
CA GLY A 33 28.10 -6.32 -7.47
C GLY A 33 26.57 -6.30 -7.44
N THR A 34 25.97 -5.89 -8.54
CA THR A 34 24.50 -5.87 -8.70
C THR A 34 24.09 -6.37 -10.08
N ILE A 35 22.90 -6.96 -10.15
CA ILE A 35 22.20 -7.23 -11.40
C ILE A 35 21.02 -6.25 -11.53
N ASN A 36 20.87 -5.65 -12.70
CA ASN A 36 19.81 -4.71 -13.01
C ASN A 36 19.03 -5.17 -14.26
N LEU A 37 17.69 -5.29 -14.11
CA LEU A 37 16.75 -5.60 -15.18
C LEU A 37 15.84 -4.37 -15.39
N PRO A 38 16.25 -3.41 -16.23
CA PRO A 38 15.56 -2.10 -16.35
C PRO A 38 14.11 -2.19 -16.75
N ASP A 39 13.77 -3.12 -17.65
CA ASP A 39 12.41 -3.29 -18.17
C ASP A 39 11.46 -3.85 -17.12
N LEU A 40 11.97 -4.55 -16.09
CA LEU A 40 11.23 -5.03 -14.92
C LEU A 40 11.35 -4.10 -13.71
N ALA A 41 12.18 -3.05 -13.79
CA ALA A 41 12.53 -2.16 -12.67
C ALA A 41 13.10 -2.93 -11.45
N ILE A 42 13.85 -4.01 -11.70
CA ILE A 42 14.50 -4.85 -10.70
C ILE A 42 15.99 -4.50 -10.61
N GLU A 43 16.51 -4.37 -9.40
CA GLU A 43 17.93 -4.30 -9.11
C GLU A 43 18.18 -5.09 -7.84
N LEU A 44 19.07 -6.08 -7.93
CA LEU A 44 19.38 -7.00 -6.85
C LEU A 44 20.89 -7.00 -6.56
N PRO A 45 21.30 -7.17 -5.31
CA PRO A 45 22.68 -7.52 -5.01
C PRO A 45 23.03 -8.86 -5.65
N LEU A 46 24.26 -8.97 -6.15
CA LEU A 46 24.81 -10.17 -6.76
C LEU A 46 25.92 -10.72 -5.89
N PHE A 47 25.81 -11.99 -5.51
CA PHE A 47 26.76 -12.71 -4.68
C PHE A 47 27.57 -13.74 -5.48
N ASP A 48 28.78 -14.02 -5.04
CA ASP A 48 29.78 -14.86 -5.76
C ASP A 48 29.55 -16.37 -5.68
N THR A 49 28.69 -16.82 -4.77
CA THR A 49 28.38 -18.23 -4.53
C THR A 49 26.91 -18.43 -4.19
N THR A 50 26.42 -19.65 -4.32
CA THR A 50 25.00 -19.97 -4.10
C THR A 50 24.80 -20.76 -2.82
N ASN A 51 24.01 -20.23 -1.91
CA ASN A 51 23.41 -20.90 -0.78
C ASN A 51 22.08 -20.21 -0.40
N ASP A 52 21.29 -20.83 0.48
CA ASP A 52 19.96 -20.35 0.83
C ASP A 52 19.97 -18.94 1.44
N ASP A 53 20.92 -18.66 2.33
CA ASP A 53 21.02 -17.35 2.99
C ASP A 53 21.28 -16.20 1.99
N LEU A 54 22.11 -16.43 0.99
CA LEU A 54 22.40 -15.45 -0.05
C LEU A 54 21.25 -15.34 -1.07
N LEU A 55 20.60 -16.47 -1.42
CA LEU A 55 19.44 -16.50 -2.30
C LEU A 55 18.24 -15.76 -1.71
N GLU A 56 18.06 -15.77 -0.39
CA GLU A 56 17.05 -14.96 0.27
C GLU A 56 17.31 -13.46 0.16
N GLN A 57 18.58 -13.04 0.04
CA GLN A 57 18.96 -11.64 0.01
C GLN A 57 19.03 -11.06 -1.42
N GLY A 58 19.31 -11.88 -2.43
CA GLY A 58 19.50 -11.37 -3.79
C GLY A 58 19.71 -12.46 -4.83
N ALA A 59 20.48 -12.12 -5.84
CA ALA A 59 20.91 -13.03 -6.89
C ALA A 59 22.28 -13.62 -6.57
N THR A 60 22.51 -14.85 -6.96
CA THR A 60 23.76 -15.60 -6.68
C THR A 60 24.32 -16.19 -7.96
N VAL A 61 25.63 -16.23 -8.07
CA VAL A 61 26.31 -16.96 -9.14
C VAL A 61 26.27 -18.45 -8.81
N LEU A 62 25.78 -19.26 -9.75
CA LEU A 62 25.68 -20.69 -9.57
C LEU A 62 27.08 -21.33 -9.57
N ASP A 63 27.38 -22.08 -8.52
CA ASP A 63 28.67 -22.75 -8.38
C ASP A 63 28.95 -23.70 -9.56
N GLY A 64 30.19 -23.70 -10.03
CA GLY A 64 30.61 -24.49 -11.19
C GLY A 64 30.35 -23.81 -12.53
N THR A 65 29.73 -22.64 -12.61
CA THR A 65 29.61 -21.84 -13.83
C THR A 65 30.73 -20.78 -13.92
N SER A 66 30.82 -20.07 -15.05
CA SER A 66 31.77 -18.98 -15.19
C SER A 66 31.54 -17.85 -14.22
N PHE A 67 32.57 -17.18 -13.73
CA PHE A 67 32.43 -15.96 -12.98
C PHE A 67 31.94 -14.82 -13.90
N PRO A 68 30.96 -13.95 -13.46
CA PRO A 68 30.24 -13.03 -14.33
C PRO A 68 31.03 -11.74 -14.66
N VAL A 69 32.25 -11.89 -15.12
CA VAL A 69 33.10 -10.78 -15.61
C VAL A 69 33.14 -10.70 -17.14
N GLY A 70 32.38 -11.57 -17.82
CA GLY A 70 32.35 -11.64 -19.27
C GLY A 70 33.60 -12.26 -19.88
N GLY A 71 33.65 -12.29 -21.23
CA GLY A 71 34.73 -12.81 -22.02
C GLY A 71 34.33 -13.94 -22.93
N ALA A 72 35.13 -14.14 -24.02
CA ALA A 72 34.84 -15.21 -24.95
C ALA A 72 34.96 -16.60 -24.30
N SER A 73 34.05 -17.51 -24.65
CA SER A 73 33.91 -18.84 -24.07
C SER A 73 33.63 -18.82 -22.56
N THR A 74 32.70 -17.94 -22.13
CA THR A 74 32.17 -17.92 -20.76
C THR A 74 30.68 -18.09 -20.76
N HIS A 75 30.14 -18.75 -19.73
CA HIS A 75 28.72 -18.85 -19.48
C HIS A 75 28.49 -18.79 -17.95
N ALA A 76 28.08 -17.64 -17.46
CA ALA A 76 27.70 -17.47 -16.06
C ALA A 76 26.20 -17.74 -15.87
N VAL A 77 25.84 -18.43 -14.79
CA VAL A 77 24.45 -18.65 -14.41
C VAL A 77 24.16 -17.92 -13.11
N ILE A 78 23.14 -17.09 -13.14
CA ILE A 78 22.73 -16.26 -12.01
C ILE A 78 21.34 -16.70 -11.56
N SER A 79 21.26 -17.16 -10.32
CA SER A 79 20.05 -17.70 -9.72
C SER A 79 19.42 -16.72 -8.73
N ALA A 80 18.10 -16.62 -8.69
CA ALA A 80 17.37 -15.95 -7.62
C ALA A 80 15.99 -16.56 -7.43
N HIS A 81 15.46 -16.42 -6.24
CA HIS A 81 14.12 -16.94 -5.88
C HIS A 81 12.99 -16.28 -6.67
N ARG A 82 11.88 -17.02 -6.77
CA ARG A 82 10.61 -16.56 -7.29
C ARG A 82 9.50 -16.89 -6.32
N GLY A 83 8.65 -15.89 -6.03
CA GLY A 83 7.45 -16.11 -5.20
C GLY A 83 7.68 -16.00 -3.70
N LEU A 84 8.75 -15.37 -3.24
CA LEU A 84 8.91 -15.02 -1.83
C LEU A 84 7.91 -13.91 -1.47
N PRO A 85 7.15 -14.03 -0.35
CA PRO A 85 6.12 -13.04 0.01
C PRO A 85 6.66 -11.63 0.25
N GLU A 86 7.89 -11.52 0.75
CA GLU A 86 8.48 -10.25 1.17
C GLU A 86 9.42 -9.63 0.13
N ARG A 87 9.76 -10.35 -0.95
CA ARG A 87 10.76 -9.92 -1.94
C ARG A 87 10.38 -10.30 -3.36
N GLU A 88 10.47 -9.34 -4.26
CA GLU A 88 10.14 -9.56 -5.68
C GLU A 88 11.18 -10.44 -6.40
N LEU A 89 12.48 -10.29 -6.10
CA LEU A 89 13.61 -10.99 -6.72
C LEU A 89 13.38 -11.26 -8.22
N PHE A 90 13.41 -12.54 -8.66
CA PHE A 90 13.10 -12.94 -10.05
C PHE A 90 11.63 -13.32 -10.27
N THR A 91 10.70 -12.84 -9.43
CA THR A 91 9.26 -13.14 -9.57
C THR A 91 8.73 -12.76 -10.96
N ASN A 92 9.15 -11.63 -11.50
CA ASN A 92 8.72 -11.11 -12.79
C ASN A 92 9.66 -11.48 -13.97
N LEU A 93 10.66 -12.34 -13.74
CA LEU A 93 11.59 -12.79 -14.79
C LEU A 93 10.88 -13.31 -16.06
N PRO A 94 9.73 -14.02 -15.99
CA PRO A 94 9.02 -14.47 -17.19
C PRO A 94 8.48 -13.34 -18.10
N GLU A 95 8.50 -12.10 -17.64
CA GLU A 95 8.06 -10.94 -18.42
C GLU A 95 9.16 -10.42 -19.36
N LEU A 96 10.43 -10.84 -19.18
CA LEU A 96 11.52 -10.51 -20.10
C LEU A 96 11.31 -11.17 -21.46
N LYS A 97 11.59 -10.39 -22.50
CA LYS A 97 11.43 -10.78 -23.90
C LYS A 97 12.75 -10.74 -24.64
N ASN A 98 12.83 -11.47 -25.74
CA ASN A 98 13.96 -11.35 -26.64
C ASN A 98 14.15 -9.90 -27.09
N GLY A 99 15.38 -9.41 -27.03
CA GLY A 99 15.77 -8.02 -27.27
C GLY A 99 15.77 -7.12 -26.03
N ASP A 100 15.23 -7.56 -24.89
CA ASP A 100 15.40 -6.84 -23.62
C ASP A 100 16.85 -6.92 -23.14
N ILE A 101 17.30 -5.88 -22.41
CA ILE A 101 18.67 -5.80 -21.93
C ILE A 101 18.69 -5.87 -20.42
N PHE A 102 19.54 -6.72 -19.87
CA PHE A 102 19.91 -6.69 -18.47
C PHE A 102 21.38 -6.35 -18.28
N LEU A 103 21.70 -5.82 -17.11
CA LEU A 103 23.03 -5.29 -16.82
C LEU A 103 23.60 -5.98 -15.58
N LEU A 104 24.88 -6.31 -15.64
CA LEU A 104 25.68 -6.74 -14.49
C LEU A 104 26.68 -5.66 -14.15
N ASN A 105 26.65 -5.15 -12.94
CA ASN A 105 27.66 -4.25 -12.40
C ASN A 105 28.55 -5.08 -11.48
N VAL A 106 29.68 -5.54 -11.97
CA VAL A 106 30.58 -6.44 -11.24
C VAL A 106 31.98 -5.87 -11.25
N LEU A 107 32.65 -5.83 -10.09
CA LEU A 107 34.01 -5.31 -9.91
C LEU A 107 34.27 -3.92 -10.52
N GLY A 108 33.23 -3.07 -10.54
CA GLY A 108 33.32 -1.70 -11.07
C GLY A 108 33.06 -1.57 -12.58
N GLU A 109 32.84 -2.69 -13.28
CA GLU A 109 32.49 -2.68 -14.70
C GLU A 109 31.01 -2.96 -14.91
N THR A 110 30.40 -2.30 -15.93
CA THR A 110 29.04 -2.55 -16.36
C THR A 110 29.03 -3.39 -17.63
N LEU A 111 28.45 -4.58 -17.53
CA LEU A 111 28.31 -5.54 -18.60
C LEU A 111 26.86 -5.60 -19.06
N ALA A 112 26.61 -5.41 -20.35
CA ALA A 112 25.26 -5.46 -20.92
C ALA A 112 25.03 -6.77 -21.69
N TYR A 113 23.88 -7.40 -21.44
CA TYR A 113 23.47 -8.64 -22.10
C TYR A 113 22.08 -8.47 -22.69
N GLU A 114 21.91 -8.86 -23.96
CA GLU A 114 20.63 -8.86 -24.67
C GLU A 114 20.02 -10.26 -24.62
N VAL A 115 18.80 -10.37 -24.12
CA VAL A 115 18.04 -11.62 -24.08
C VAL A 115 17.78 -12.13 -25.49
N PHE A 116 18.12 -13.36 -25.78
CA PHE A 116 17.87 -13.99 -27.07
C PHE A 116 17.13 -15.34 -26.96
N ASP A 117 17.14 -15.97 -25.78
CA ASP A 117 16.46 -17.25 -25.53
C ASP A 117 15.80 -17.28 -24.17
N SER A 118 14.66 -17.97 -24.11
CA SER A 118 13.93 -18.23 -22.86
C SER A 118 13.27 -19.61 -22.93
N GLN A 119 13.65 -20.49 -21.99
CA GLN A 119 13.18 -21.87 -21.97
C GLN A 119 12.86 -22.35 -20.56
N VAL A 120 11.99 -23.35 -20.48
CA VAL A 120 11.64 -24.05 -19.22
C VAL A 120 12.20 -25.46 -19.30
N VAL A 121 12.98 -25.82 -18.29
CA VAL A 121 13.65 -27.12 -18.21
C VAL A 121 13.39 -27.80 -16.86
N THR A 122 13.62 -29.10 -16.78
CA THR A 122 13.67 -29.81 -15.49
C THR A 122 15.01 -29.53 -14.78
N PRO A 123 15.06 -29.63 -13.44
CA PRO A 123 16.29 -29.32 -12.67
C PRO A 123 17.53 -30.11 -13.07
N ASP A 124 17.35 -31.29 -13.62
CA ASP A 124 18.41 -32.20 -14.08
C ASP A 124 18.96 -31.86 -15.48
N GLN A 125 18.26 -31.02 -16.25
CA GLN A 125 18.68 -30.62 -17.61
C GLN A 125 19.75 -29.53 -17.61
N THR A 126 20.95 -29.84 -17.09
CA THR A 126 22.07 -28.89 -16.98
C THR A 126 22.87 -28.72 -18.28
N SER A 127 22.61 -29.56 -19.28
CA SER A 127 23.30 -29.51 -20.57
C SER A 127 23.12 -28.21 -21.35
N VAL A 128 22.04 -27.49 -21.10
CA VAL A 128 21.74 -26.19 -21.71
C VAL A 128 22.57 -25.03 -21.13
N LEU A 129 23.29 -25.28 -20.03
CA LEU A 129 24.12 -24.27 -19.34
C LEU A 129 25.61 -24.42 -19.70
N LYS A 130 25.94 -25.19 -20.76
CA LYS A 130 27.32 -25.38 -21.23
C LYS A 130 27.92 -24.09 -21.74
N ILE A 131 29.26 -24.03 -21.64
CA ILE A 131 30.04 -22.97 -22.29
C ILE A 131 30.06 -23.23 -23.81
N GLU A 132 29.64 -22.22 -24.56
CA GLU A 132 29.73 -22.24 -26.02
C GLU A 132 31.02 -21.55 -26.48
N PRO A 133 31.86 -22.21 -27.33
CA PRO A 133 33.11 -21.63 -27.80
C PRO A 133 32.89 -20.25 -28.47
N GLY A 134 33.65 -19.26 -28.02
CA GLY A 134 33.60 -17.89 -28.56
C GLY A 134 32.44 -17.04 -28.07
N GLN A 135 31.44 -17.59 -27.38
CA GLN A 135 30.29 -16.82 -26.85
C GLN A 135 30.60 -16.28 -25.44
N ASP A 136 29.98 -15.14 -25.12
CA ASP A 136 29.93 -14.54 -23.78
C ASP A 136 28.47 -14.52 -23.38
N LEU A 137 28.06 -15.48 -22.53
CA LEU A 137 26.69 -15.76 -22.18
C LEU A 137 26.46 -15.59 -20.68
N VAL A 138 25.25 -15.09 -20.33
CA VAL A 138 24.71 -15.10 -18.99
C VAL A 138 23.29 -15.65 -19.02
N THR A 139 23.00 -16.65 -18.18
CA THR A 139 21.67 -17.18 -17.99
C THR A 139 21.12 -16.78 -16.62
N LEU A 140 19.96 -16.16 -16.61
CA LEU A 140 19.16 -15.89 -15.40
C LEU A 140 18.28 -17.09 -15.13
N MET A 141 18.35 -17.65 -13.92
CA MET A 141 17.63 -18.87 -13.56
C MET A 141 16.70 -18.63 -12.36
N THR A 142 15.47 -19.13 -12.47
CA THR A 142 14.52 -19.13 -11.35
C THR A 142 13.56 -20.31 -11.40
N CYS A 143 12.81 -20.53 -10.31
CA CYS A 143 11.83 -21.60 -10.22
C CYS A 143 10.56 -21.29 -11.03
N THR A 144 9.95 -22.34 -11.61
CA THR A 144 8.67 -22.27 -12.33
C THR A 144 7.96 -23.62 -12.28
N PRO A 145 6.61 -23.71 -12.40
CA PRO A 145 5.61 -22.63 -12.26
C PRO A 145 5.64 -21.96 -10.88
N TYR A 146 5.04 -20.77 -10.80
CA TYR A 146 4.95 -20.01 -9.54
C TYR A 146 4.37 -20.86 -8.39
N MET A 147 5.04 -20.88 -7.24
CA MET A 147 4.67 -21.66 -6.03
C MET A 147 4.77 -23.19 -6.17
N ILE A 148 4.89 -23.75 -7.39
CA ILE A 148 5.03 -25.21 -7.61
C ILE A 148 6.50 -25.59 -7.68
N ASN A 149 7.33 -24.78 -8.33
CA ASN A 149 8.80 -24.89 -8.36
C ASN A 149 9.37 -26.19 -8.96
N SER A 150 8.58 -26.93 -9.76
CA SER A 150 8.96 -28.21 -10.33
C SER A 150 9.97 -28.12 -11.49
N HIS A 151 10.06 -26.95 -12.10
CA HIS A 151 10.96 -26.68 -13.26
C HIS A 151 11.81 -25.44 -13.01
N ARG A 152 12.73 -25.17 -13.93
CA ARG A 152 13.56 -23.97 -13.94
C ARG A 152 13.25 -23.16 -15.19
N LEU A 153 12.99 -21.86 -15.03
CA LEU A 153 12.97 -20.90 -16.12
C LEU A 153 14.38 -20.39 -16.32
N LEU A 154 14.88 -20.50 -17.54
CA LEU A 154 16.17 -20.01 -17.98
C LEU A 154 15.95 -18.89 -18.99
N VAL A 155 16.51 -17.71 -18.73
CA VAL A 155 16.52 -16.56 -19.65
C VAL A 155 17.94 -16.24 -19.97
N THR A 156 18.36 -16.52 -21.22
CA THR A 156 19.75 -16.42 -21.64
C THR A 156 19.98 -15.15 -22.45
N GLY A 157 20.99 -14.39 -22.04
CA GLY A 157 21.47 -13.21 -22.74
C GLY A 157 22.88 -13.39 -23.28
N LYS A 158 23.13 -12.80 -24.44
CA LYS A 158 24.46 -12.66 -25.04
C LYS A 158 25.05 -11.28 -24.82
N ARG A 159 26.37 -11.21 -24.68
CA ARG A 159 27.04 -9.94 -24.51
C ARG A 159 26.79 -8.98 -25.65
N VAL A 160 26.47 -7.73 -25.30
CA VAL A 160 26.32 -6.59 -26.21
C VAL A 160 27.14 -5.41 -25.69
N PRO A 161 27.56 -4.47 -26.57
CA PRO A 161 28.21 -3.25 -26.10
C PRO A 161 27.26 -2.46 -25.17
N TYR A 162 27.80 -1.96 -24.05
CA TYR A 162 27.06 -1.04 -23.20
C TYR A 162 26.88 0.29 -23.94
N THR A 163 25.65 0.58 -24.37
CA THR A 163 25.34 1.74 -25.21
C THR A 163 24.59 2.82 -24.40
N PRO A 164 24.59 4.10 -24.87
CA PRO A 164 23.77 5.15 -24.26
C PRO A 164 22.26 4.82 -24.24
N ALA A 165 21.80 3.91 -25.10
CA ALA A 165 20.42 3.43 -25.08
C ALA A 165 20.16 2.49 -23.90
N ALA A 166 21.08 1.59 -23.57
CA ALA A 166 21.03 0.72 -22.40
C ALA A 166 21.10 1.54 -21.11
N GLU A 167 21.98 2.54 -21.07
CA GLU A 167 22.09 3.49 -19.98
C GLU A 167 20.78 4.26 -19.74
N LYS A 168 20.15 4.78 -20.80
CA LYS A 168 18.84 5.44 -20.70
C LYS A 168 17.74 4.52 -20.19
N LYS A 169 17.70 3.25 -20.57
CA LYS A 169 16.76 2.25 -20.04
C LYS A 169 17.00 2.05 -18.53
N GLN A 170 18.23 1.90 -18.09
CA GLN A 170 18.58 1.78 -16.67
C GLN A 170 18.10 2.97 -15.86
N VAL A 171 18.44 4.21 -16.29
CA VAL A 171 18.03 5.46 -15.62
C VAL A 171 16.51 5.58 -15.56
N LYS A 172 15.79 5.16 -16.60
CA LYS A 172 14.32 5.16 -16.63
C LYS A 172 13.73 4.16 -15.62
N GLY A 173 14.28 2.95 -15.53
CA GLY A 173 13.89 1.94 -14.57
C GLY A 173 14.10 2.41 -13.13
N ASP A 174 15.27 2.99 -12.83
CA ASP A 174 15.61 3.53 -11.51
C ASP A 174 14.68 4.70 -11.11
N ARG A 175 14.36 5.59 -12.05
CA ARG A 175 13.41 6.68 -11.82
C ARG A 175 12.01 6.15 -11.52
N PHE A 176 11.55 5.16 -12.28
CA PHE A 176 10.24 4.54 -12.06
C PHE A 176 10.15 3.87 -10.69
N ARG A 177 11.18 3.11 -10.29
CA ARG A 177 11.27 2.49 -8.97
C ARG A 177 11.20 3.52 -7.84
N LYS A 178 11.98 4.61 -7.94
CA LYS A 178 11.96 5.71 -6.95
C LYS A 178 10.59 6.39 -6.88
N LEU A 179 9.95 6.64 -8.03
CA LEU A 179 8.60 7.22 -8.07
C LEU A 179 7.56 6.30 -7.43
N LYS A 180 7.62 4.99 -7.69
CA LYS A 180 6.74 3.99 -7.04
C LYS A 180 6.90 4.02 -5.51
N GLN A 181 8.13 4.05 -5.00
CA GLN A 181 8.40 4.14 -3.55
C GLN A 181 7.85 5.43 -2.94
N ILE A 182 8.08 6.59 -3.58
CA ILE A 182 7.55 7.88 -3.12
C ILE A 182 6.02 7.87 -3.12
N ALA A 183 5.38 7.32 -4.16
CA ALA A 183 3.92 7.23 -4.23
C ALA A 183 3.32 6.36 -3.12
N ILE A 184 3.96 5.24 -2.78
CA ILE A 184 3.55 4.38 -1.65
C ILE A 184 3.67 5.15 -0.34
N LEU A 185 4.82 5.81 -0.07
CA LEU A 185 5.03 6.59 1.14
C LEU A 185 4.04 7.75 1.27
N ALA A 186 3.78 8.47 0.17
CA ALA A 186 2.79 9.55 0.16
C ALA A 186 1.37 9.01 0.42
N GLY A 187 1.01 7.88 -0.18
CA GLY A 187 -0.28 7.22 0.03
C GLY A 187 -0.49 6.79 1.49
N THR A 188 0.51 6.18 2.11
CA THR A 188 0.44 5.79 3.54
C THR A 188 0.34 7.01 4.46
N ALA A 189 1.09 8.08 4.19
CA ALA A 189 1.00 9.33 4.95
C ALA A 189 -0.40 9.95 4.86
N LEU A 190 -1.02 9.98 3.68
CA LEU A 190 -2.39 10.47 3.50
C LEU A 190 -3.41 9.63 4.27
N LEU A 191 -3.27 8.31 4.28
CA LEU A 191 -4.16 7.43 5.05
C LEU A 191 -4.05 7.68 6.55
N ILE A 192 -2.82 7.87 7.07
CA ILE A 192 -2.58 8.21 8.47
C ILE A 192 -3.23 9.56 8.81
N LEU A 193 -3.04 10.59 7.99
CA LEU A 193 -3.67 11.90 8.19
C LEU A 193 -5.19 11.82 8.17
N ALA A 194 -5.77 11.04 7.25
CA ALA A 194 -7.21 10.80 7.21
C ALA A 194 -7.73 10.10 8.48
N ALA A 195 -6.98 9.10 8.98
CA ALA A 195 -7.32 8.41 10.23
C ALA A 195 -7.25 9.35 11.44
N ILE A 196 -6.22 10.19 11.55
CA ILE A 196 -6.08 11.21 12.60
C ILE A 196 -7.24 12.21 12.52
N TYR A 197 -7.58 12.68 11.31
CA TYR A 197 -8.72 13.59 11.10
C TYR A 197 -10.04 12.95 11.54
N GLN A 198 -10.29 11.70 11.17
CA GLN A 198 -11.46 10.94 11.62
C GLN A 198 -11.51 10.81 13.15
N LEU A 199 -10.40 10.42 13.77
CA LEU A 199 -10.27 10.28 15.21
C LEU A 199 -10.54 11.62 15.92
N TYR A 200 -9.95 12.71 15.42
CA TYR A 200 -10.23 14.06 15.94
C TYR A 200 -11.71 14.37 15.92
N HIS A 201 -12.41 14.09 14.81
CA HIS A 201 -13.85 14.31 14.69
C HIS A 201 -14.69 13.46 15.64
N VAL A 202 -14.30 12.20 15.85
CA VAL A 202 -14.95 11.30 16.82
C VAL A 202 -14.79 11.85 18.24
N ILE A 203 -13.57 12.20 18.64
CA ILE A 203 -13.25 12.75 19.95
C ILE A 203 -13.98 14.10 20.17
N ALA A 204 -13.96 14.96 19.15
CA ALA A 204 -14.65 16.26 19.23
C ALA A 204 -16.16 16.09 19.45
N ARG A 205 -16.81 15.15 18.73
CA ARG A 205 -18.23 14.82 18.94
C ARG A 205 -18.49 14.22 20.31
N TYR A 206 -17.63 13.30 20.75
CA TYR A 206 -17.76 12.70 22.09
C TYR A 206 -17.67 13.76 23.19
N ARG A 207 -16.68 14.67 23.10
CA ARG A 207 -16.54 15.79 24.04
C ARG A 207 -17.72 16.74 23.98
N LEU A 208 -18.28 17.00 22.80
CA LEU A 208 -19.41 17.86 22.64
C LEU A 208 -20.67 17.25 23.29
N ARG A 209 -20.92 15.95 23.13
CA ARG A 209 -22.06 15.24 23.70
C ARG A 209 -22.06 15.17 25.23
N LYS A 210 -20.92 15.39 25.90
CA LYS A 210 -20.83 15.49 27.36
C LYS A 210 -21.36 16.84 27.89
N VAL A 211 -21.43 17.86 27.04
CA VAL A 211 -21.98 19.16 27.39
C VAL A 211 -23.49 19.03 27.39
N ARG A 212 -24.15 19.54 28.41
CA ARG A 212 -25.60 19.60 28.51
C ARG A 212 -26.07 21.03 28.31
N PHE A 213 -27.23 21.22 27.72
CA PHE A 213 -27.81 22.52 27.52
C PHE A 213 -29.32 22.46 27.46
N ASP A 214 -29.98 23.55 27.84
CA ASP A 214 -31.40 23.73 27.75
C ASP A 214 -31.72 24.63 26.55
N PHE A 215 -32.79 24.32 25.86
CA PHE A 215 -33.22 25.08 24.70
C PHE A 215 -34.68 25.46 24.81
N THR A 216 -34.96 26.77 24.81
CA THR A 216 -36.30 27.33 24.86
C THR A 216 -36.61 28.06 23.57
N VAL A 217 -37.80 27.86 23.01
CA VAL A 217 -38.27 28.55 21.82
C VAL A 217 -39.75 28.93 22.00
N CYS A 218 -40.10 30.15 21.63
CA CYS A 218 -41.47 30.63 21.60
C CYS A 218 -41.98 30.58 20.15
N LEU A 219 -43.07 29.87 19.93
CA LEU A 219 -43.69 29.63 18.63
C LEU A 219 -44.99 30.43 18.51
N GLU A 220 -45.08 31.37 17.59
CA GLU A 220 -46.26 32.18 17.38
C GLU A 220 -47.33 31.41 16.59
N GLY A 221 -48.59 31.48 17.01
CA GLY A 221 -49.71 30.84 16.34
C GLY A 221 -49.84 29.33 16.60
N VAL A 222 -49.18 28.81 17.64
CA VAL A 222 -49.31 27.43 18.10
C VAL A 222 -50.18 27.39 19.35
N ALA A 223 -51.20 26.52 19.34
CA ALA A 223 -52.11 26.39 20.49
C ALA A 223 -51.38 25.80 21.71
N GLU A 224 -51.89 26.14 22.89
CA GLU A 224 -51.47 25.54 24.16
C GLU A 224 -51.57 24.00 24.11
N HIS A 225 -50.69 23.30 24.83
CA HIS A 225 -50.63 21.83 24.90
C HIS A 225 -50.35 21.13 23.55
N THR A 226 -49.80 21.85 22.59
CA THR A 226 -49.39 21.22 21.30
C THR A 226 -48.10 20.46 21.46
N PRO A 227 -48.04 19.15 21.12
CA PRO A 227 -46.83 18.35 21.25
C PRO A 227 -45.79 18.70 20.17
N ILE A 228 -44.60 19.11 20.59
CA ILE A 228 -43.44 19.38 19.74
C ILE A 228 -42.45 18.26 19.91
N ALA A 229 -42.13 17.54 18.82
CA ALA A 229 -41.20 16.43 18.86
C ALA A 229 -39.79 16.84 18.45
N LEU A 230 -38.79 16.25 19.12
CA LEU A 230 -37.39 16.49 18.88
C LEU A 230 -36.75 15.35 18.05
N TYR A 231 -36.04 15.71 17.02
CA TYR A 231 -35.38 14.80 16.10
C TYR A 231 -33.87 15.05 15.98
N ASP A 232 -33.14 14.04 15.51
CA ASP A 232 -31.74 14.16 15.18
C ASP A 232 -31.49 15.19 14.06
N LYS A 233 -30.23 15.58 13.86
CA LYS A 233 -29.82 16.55 12.82
C LYS A 233 -30.35 16.24 11.42
N LYS A 234 -30.46 14.94 11.07
CA LYS A 234 -30.93 14.49 9.75
C LYS A 234 -32.50 14.47 9.68
N GLY A 235 -33.17 14.53 10.81
CA GLY A 235 -34.64 14.41 10.92
C GLY A 235 -35.14 12.98 10.70
N LYS A 236 -34.27 11.99 10.75
CA LYS A 236 -34.63 10.58 10.50
C LYS A 236 -35.07 9.84 11.75
N LYS A 237 -34.47 10.18 12.91
CA LYS A 237 -34.73 9.50 14.18
C LYS A 237 -35.30 10.50 15.19
N ALA A 238 -36.48 10.20 15.77
CA ALA A 238 -36.98 10.94 16.94
C ALA A 238 -36.04 10.67 18.12
N LEU A 239 -35.66 11.72 18.85
CA LEU A 239 -34.97 11.55 20.12
C LEU A 239 -35.88 10.81 21.09
N ARG A 240 -35.30 9.97 21.93
CA ARG A 240 -36.02 9.23 22.96
C ARG A 240 -35.44 9.60 24.33
N ARG A 241 -36.34 9.82 25.29
CA ARG A 241 -36.04 9.97 26.70
C ARG A 241 -36.85 8.93 27.47
N ASN A 242 -36.21 8.10 28.28
CA ASN A 242 -36.86 6.98 28.99
C ASN A 242 -37.69 6.05 28.09
N GLY A 243 -37.16 5.73 26.88
CA GLY A 243 -37.81 4.83 25.91
C GLY A 243 -38.92 5.44 25.06
N LYS A 244 -39.45 6.60 25.43
CA LYS A 244 -40.52 7.33 24.70
C LYS A 244 -39.94 8.44 23.82
N ALA A 245 -40.63 8.80 22.75
CA ALA A 245 -40.25 9.96 21.94
C ALA A 245 -40.16 11.20 22.81
N TYR A 246 -39.04 11.97 22.70
CA TYR A 246 -38.87 13.19 23.46
C TYR A 246 -39.74 14.28 22.83
N GLN A 247 -40.86 14.60 23.51
CA GLN A 247 -41.83 15.58 23.12
C GLN A 247 -42.10 16.45 24.34
N GLU A 248 -42.24 17.75 24.12
CA GLU A 248 -42.67 18.71 25.13
C GLU A 248 -43.88 19.47 24.62
N LEU A 249 -44.74 19.91 25.53
CA LEU A 249 -45.97 20.63 25.21
C LEU A 249 -45.71 22.14 25.26
N THR A 250 -46.35 22.86 24.36
CA THR A 250 -46.34 24.34 24.41
C THR A 250 -47.21 24.83 25.58
N ASP A 251 -46.77 25.91 26.25
CA ASP A 251 -47.53 26.64 27.24
C ASP A 251 -48.50 27.63 26.61
N GLN A 252 -49.23 28.41 27.48
CA GLN A 252 -50.15 29.45 27.07
C GLN A 252 -49.58 30.54 26.18
N THR A 253 -48.26 30.75 26.25
CA THR A 253 -47.52 31.73 25.44
C THR A 253 -46.96 31.16 24.16
N GLY A 254 -47.19 29.87 23.88
CA GLY A 254 -46.56 29.14 22.75
C GLY A 254 -45.10 28.78 22.97
N GLN A 255 -44.62 28.90 24.23
CA GLN A 255 -43.24 28.55 24.57
C GLN A 255 -43.09 27.05 24.83
N VAL A 256 -41.97 26.47 24.35
CA VAL A 256 -41.59 25.09 24.66
C VAL A 256 -40.11 25.04 25.07
N THR A 257 -39.83 24.31 26.17
CA THR A 257 -38.49 24.18 26.72
C THR A 257 -38.05 22.71 26.73
N PHE A 258 -36.93 22.42 26.10
CA PHE A 258 -36.25 21.13 26.14
C PHE A 258 -35.06 21.23 27.06
N THR A 259 -35.04 20.45 28.14
CA THR A 259 -34.01 20.48 29.18
C THR A 259 -33.01 19.35 29.02
N ASP A 260 -31.77 19.57 29.49
CA ASP A 260 -30.73 18.55 29.60
C ASP A 260 -30.40 17.87 28.26
N LEU A 261 -30.35 18.65 27.18
CA LEU A 261 -29.98 18.13 25.86
C LEU A 261 -28.47 17.90 25.74
N PRO A 262 -28.03 16.72 25.26
CA PRO A 262 -26.62 16.51 24.89
C PRO A 262 -26.18 17.50 23.81
N GLY A 263 -24.92 17.93 23.87
CA GLY A 263 -24.39 18.83 22.84
C GLY A 263 -24.34 18.15 21.48
N ASP A 264 -25.34 18.42 20.65
CA ASP A 264 -25.46 17.96 19.25
C ASP A 264 -26.38 18.96 18.50
N CYS A 265 -26.75 18.63 17.29
CA CYS A 265 -27.67 19.39 16.46
C CYS A 265 -29.01 18.67 16.37
N TYR A 266 -30.09 19.40 16.50
CA TYR A 266 -31.47 18.90 16.59
C TYR A 266 -32.39 19.59 15.61
N ARG A 267 -33.54 18.96 15.36
CA ARG A 267 -34.65 19.51 14.60
C ARG A 267 -35.96 19.38 15.39
N LEU A 268 -36.72 20.46 15.43
CA LEU A 268 -38.08 20.46 15.95
C LEU A 268 -39.08 20.15 14.83
N LYS A 269 -40.08 19.33 15.17
CA LYS A 269 -41.17 18.95 14.27
C LYS A 269 -42.52 19.15 14.93
N LEU A 270 -43.40 19.83 14.23
CA LEU A 270 -44.83 19.98 14.58
C LEU A 270 -45.65 19.23 13.53
N GLY A 271 -46.35 18.15 13.92
CA GLY A 271 -47.07 17.30 13.00
C GLY A 271 -46.16 16.79 11.85
N LYS A 272 -46.50 17.13 10.60
CA LYS A 272 -45.69 16.76 9.41
C LYS A 272 -44.63 17.80 9.02
N SER A 273 -44.57 18.95 9.69
CA SER A 273 -43.71 20.09 9.30
C SER A 273 -42.47 20.24 10.17
N TRP A 274 -41.35 20.53 9.53
CA TRP A 274 -40.12 20.94 10.22
C TRP A 274 -40.15 22.41 10.56
N LEU A 275 -39.87 22.75 11.82
CA LEU A 275 -39.93 24.13 12.32
C LEU A 275 -38.55 24.77 12.38
N VAL A 276 -37.67 24.20 13.20
CA VAL A 276 -36.38 24.82 13.55
C VAL A 276 -35.27 23.79 13.56
N GLN A 277 -34.06 24.19 13.16
CA GLN A 277 -32.85 23.45 13.37
C GLN A 277 -31.91 24.23 14.29
N PHE A 278 -31.52 23.64 15.41
CA PHE A 278 -30.72 24.27 16.44
C PHE A 278 -29.70 23.32 17.05
N GLY A 279 -28.87 23.83 17.96
CA GLY A 279 -27.96 23.00 18.76
C GLY A 279 -26.54 23.58 18.90
N LEU A 280 -25.59 22.76 19.34
CA LEU A 280 -24.20 23.12 19.57
C LEU A 280 -23.31 22.53 18.46
N LYS A 281 -22.47 23.37 17.82
CA LYS A 281 -21.43 22.92 16.87
C LYS A 281 -20.05 22.86 17.52
N LYS A 282 -19.79 23.66 18.57
CA LYS A 282 -18.51 23.76 19.27
C LYS A 282 -18.75 24.00 20.77
N LYS A 283 -17.92 23.41 21.63
CA LYS A 283 -18.04 23.48 23.09
C LYS A 283 -18.04 24.91 23.66
N LYS A 284 -17.34 25.86 23.02
CA LYS A 284 -17.19 27.25 23.49
C LYS A 284 -18.12 28.26 22.80
N ARG A 285 -19.10 27.81 22.01
CA ARG A 285 -20.03 28.71 21.31
C ARG A 285 -21.45 28.44 21.76
N PRO A 286 -22.28 29.48 21.98
CA PRO A 286 -23.66 29.28 22.35
C PRO A 286 -24.40 28.47 21.29
N SER A 287 -25.49 27.82 21.69
CA SER A 287 -26.41 27.17 20.78
C SER A 287 -26.91 28.19 19.76
N LYS A 288 -27.03 27.80 18.51
CA LYS A 288 -27.51 28.66 17.42
C LYS A 288 -28.63 27.98 16.68
N ILE A 289 -29.63 28.79 16.28
CA ILE A 289 -30.64 28.41 15.31
C ILE A 289 -30.04 28.61 13.91
N TRP A 290 -30.11 27.57 13.08
CA TRP A 290 -29.53 27.65 11.70
C TRP A 290 -30.56 27.72 10.60
N LYS A 291 -31.77 27.16 10.84
CA LYS A 291 -32.84 27.18 9.85
C LYS A 291 -34.17 27.32 10.56
N ILE A 292 -34.97 28.27 10.11
CA ILE A 292 -36.32 28.54 10.57
C ILE A 292 -37.23 28.44 9.35
N ASN A 293 -38.32 27.73 9.48
CA ASN A 293 -39.37 27.76 8.46
C ASN A 293 -40.27 28.98 8.68
N LYS A 294 -39.87 30.15 8.16
CA LYS A 294 -40.57 31.45 8.33
C LYS A 294 -42.02 31.46 7.84
N LYS A 295 -42.43 30.50 7.00
CA LYS A 295 -43.81 30.39 6.52
C LYS A 295 -44.78 29.82 7.54
N LYS A 296 -44.31 29.19 8.64
CA LYS A 296 -45.14 28.47 9.61
C LYS A 296 -44.88 28.87 11.07
N VAL A 297 -43.84 29.64 11.35
CA VAL A 297 -43.47 30.01 12.74
C VAL A 297 -42.76 31.35 12.72
N MET A 298 -43.28 32.33 13.45
CA MET A 298 -42.52 33.51 13.88
C MET A 298 -41.92 33.21 15.25
N LEU A 299 -40.65 33.49 15.42
CA LEU A 299 -39.96 33.41 16.70
C LEU A 299 -40.15 34.73 17.42
N LYS A 300 -40.82 34.73 18.56
CA LYS A 300 -41.07 35.91 19.36
C LYS A 300 -39.86 36.28 20.23
N GLU A 301 -39.12 35.30 20.71
CA GLU A 301 -37.90 35.50 21.49
C GLU A 301 -37.01 34.24 21.49
N GLU A 302 -35.69 34.44 21.36
CA GLU A 302 -34.67 33.38 21.45
C GLU A 302 -33.97 33.54 22.81
N ARG A 303 -34.32 32.74 23.81
CA ARG A 303 -33.56 32.62 25.05
C ARG A 303 -32.79 31.34 25.04
N ILE A 304 -31.49 31.48 24.94
CA ILE A 304 -30.51 30.39 25.13
C ILE A 304 -30.20 30.39 26.62
N LEU A 305 -30.75 29.43 27.35
CA LEU A 305 -30.37 29.19 28.73
C LEU A 305 -29.02 28.43 28.80
N GLU A 306 -28.27 28.72 29.84
CA GLU A 306 -26.86 28.45 30.02
C GLU A 306 -26.42 26.99 29.73
N VAL A 307 -25.21 26.88 29.18
CA VAL A 307 -24.45 25.63 29.08
C VAL A 307 -23.96 25.28 30.49
N LYS A 308 -24.51 24.22 31.08
CA LYS A 308 -24.03 23.62 32.33
C LYS A 308 -22.79 22.76 32.10
#